data_72a4afb6d837123cf40d5faf78d2f727
#
_entry.id   72a4afb6d837123cf40d5faf78d2f727
#
_cell.length_a   1.000
_cell.length_b   1.000
_cell.length_c   1.000
_cell.angle_alpha   90.00
_cell.angle_beta   90.00
_cell.angle_gamma   90.00
#
_symmetry.space_group_name_H-M   'P 1'
#
loop_
_entity.id
_entity.type
_entity.pdbx_description
1 polymer ?
#
loop_
_entity_poly.entity_id
_entity_poly.type
_entity_poly.pdbx_seq_one_letter_code
_entity_poly.pdbx_strand_id
1 'polypeptide(L)'
;MKLINRKVLKDVEEDQVSLLPEDAEDMWHAYNLIVPGDLVHAHALRKVVTVNPGTGAAAAERVHTDLTIKVKSTFFDPVMSSLRVSGIVASENDHVPMGSHHTLDIEVSRSFTVIKLDGWDSVSKATLAQALSDDKNGAMAAVVMQEGLANICLITQFRTVQKTRVESVVPKKRDSAADQDAGLKRFFDKTLSSLLRAVDFSDSRPLLLASPGFVAADFKAYIAKQGRDKSDKVLTTVAKRATVIHANSGHIYSLNEVLKSPEVVAKMKDMNYTKEAQYIDNFFELLKLDDGRAWYGTKAAEKAVEDGAVGPGGGVLLISNSLFRSHDLAIRKKYVALVDKVKLDGGETRILSSDHESGQRLKMMGDIAATLNYPMLDLDEEDEVEQAAPVVAYGRHHEDDYGLLDSVI
;
A
#
# COMPACT_ATOMS: atom_id res chain seq x y z
N MET A 1 -2.29 15.12 2.71
CA MET A 1 -0.91 15.60 3.02
C MET A 1 -0.76 17.03 2.57
N LYS A 2 -0.15 17.88 3.36
CA LYS A 2 0.02 19.31 3.05
C LYS A 2 1.48 19.62 2.72
N LEU A 3 1.68 20.36 1.65
CA LEU A 3 3.00 20.89 1.30
C LEU A 3 3.27 22.17 2.14
N ILE A 4 4.33 22.16 2.94
CA ILE A 4 4.70 23.32 3.78
C ILE A 4 5.44 24.36 2.95
N ASN A 5 6.35 23.94 2.09
CA ASN A 5 7.15 24.83 1.27
C ASN A 5 6.69 24.79 -0.20
N ARG A 6 5.98 25.85 -0.65
CA ARG A 6 5.47 25.96 -2.03
C ARG A 6 6.54 26.34 -3.06
N LYS A 7 7.71 26.84 -2.64
CA LYS A 7 8.77 27.25 -3.56
C LYS A 7 9.43 26.07 -4.27
N VAL A 8 9.45 24.90 -3.61
CA VAL A 8 10.07 23.67 -4.09
C VAL A 8 9.41 23.10 -5.35
N LEU A 9 8.11 23.32 -5.57
CA LEU A 9 7.42 22.82 -6.79
C LEU A 9 7.63 23.68 -8.04
N LYS A 10 8.15 24.92 -7.90
CA LYS A 10 8.41 25.81 -9.03
C LYS A 10 9.85 25.72 -9.56
N ASP A 11 10.79 25.47 -8.65
CA ASP A 11 12.20 25.35 -8.98
C ASP A 11 12.58 23.86 -8.89
N VAL A 12 12.62 23.18 -10.03
CA VAL A 12 12.94 21.75 -10.18
C VAL A 12 14.40 21.43 -9.76
N GLU A 13 15.16 22.46 -9.38
CA GLU A 13 16.56 22.35 -8.96
C GLU A 13 16.74 22.07 -7.46
N GLU A 14 15.72 22.24 -6.62
CA GLU A 14 15.81 21.86 -5.21
C GLU A 14 15.26 20.46 -5.00
N ASP A 15 16.13 19.52 -4.73
CA ASP A 15 15.84 18.08 -4.52
C ASP A 15 15.09 17.77 -3.21
N GLN A 16 14.53 18.78 -2.54
CA GLN A 16 13.88 18.65 -1.24
C GLN A 16 12.42 19.09 -1.23
N VAL A 17 11.61 18.38 -0.47
CA VAL A 17 10.18 18.67 -0.25
C VAL A 17 9.84 18.51 1.23
N SER A 18 9.24 19.55 1.82
CA SER A 18 8.76 19.52 3.22
C SER A 18 7.25 19.27 3.26
N LEU A 19 6.86 18.24 3.96
CA LEU A 19 5.51 17.69 4.00
C LEU A 19 4.96 17.64 5.43
N LEU A 20 3.65 17.84 5.56
CA LEU A 20 2.91 17.65 6.80
C LEU A 20 1.81 16.61 6.57
N PRO A 21 1.94 15.41 7.16
CA PRO A 21 0.87 14.43 7.17
C PRO A 21 -0.31 14.95 8.01
N GLU A 22 -1.50 14.93 7.47
CA GLU A 22 -2.72 15.39 8.17
C GLU A 22 -3.55 14.21 8.68
N ASP A 23 -3.44 13.06 8.03
CA ASP A 23 -4.17 11.85 8.39
C ASP A 23 -3.35 10.56 8.22
N ALA A 24 -3.99 9.44 8.58
CA ALA A 24 -3.38 8.11 8.51
C ALA A 24 -3.00 7.66 7.08
N GLU A 25 -3.70 8.17 6.07
CA GLU A 25 -3.45 7.83 4.66
C GLU A 25 -2.20 8.53 4.14
N ASP A 26 -1.96 9.74 4.62
CA ASP A 26 -0.75 10.49 4.31
C ASP A 26 0.52 9.74 4.75
N MET A 27 0.42 8.94 5.82
CA MET A 27 1.54 8.10 6.28
C MET A 27 1.87 6.98 5.28
N TRP A 28 0.86 6.43 4.59
CA TRP A 28 1.07 5.49 3.52
C TRP A 28 1.74 6.16 2.30
N HIS A 29 1.32 7.39 1.95
CA HIS A 29 2.00 8.17 0.90
C HIS A 29 3.45 8.48 1.27
N ALA A 30 3.71 8.88 2.53
CA ALA A 30 5.07 9.11 3.02
C ALA A 30 5.92 7.83 2.90
N TYR A 31 5.36 6.67 3.24
CA TYR A 31 6.02 5.39 3.11
C TYR A 31 6.41 5.08 1.65
N ASN A 32 5.54 5.36 0.69
CA ASN A 32 5.84 5.14 -0.73
C ASN A 32 6.81 6.18 -1.30
N LEU A 33 6.84 7.38 -0.73
CA LEU A 33 7.70 8.46 -1.17
C LEU A 33 9.15 8.31 -0.69
N ILE A 34 9.32 7.84 0.56
CA ILE A 34 10.65 7.67 1.18
C ILE A 34 11.23 6.33 0.76
N VAL A 35 12.38 6.35 0.08
CA VAL A 35 13.07 5.15 -0.38
C VAL A 35 14.49 5.07 0.19
N PRO A 36 15.11 3.87 0.25
CA PRO A 36 16.49 3.74 0.68
C PRO A 36 17.43 4.60 -0.17
N GLY A 37 18.37 5.29 0.50
CA GLY A 37 19.29 6.23 -0.12
C GLY A 37 18.90 7.70 -0.03
N ASP A 38 17.62 8.01 0.20
CA ASP A 38 17.14 9.38 0.43
C ASP A 38 17.70 9.95 1.75
N LEU A 39 17.67 11.29 1.87
CA LEU A 39 17.84 11.96 3.16
C LEU A 39 16.46 12.35 3.70
N VAL A 40 16.21 12.05 4.96
CA VAL A 40 15.00 12.45 5.66
C VAL A 40 15.38 13.31 6.88
N HIS A 41 14.83 14.52 6.91
CA HIS A 41 14.97 15.44 8.03
C HIS A 41 13.65 15.48 8.80
N ALA A 42 13.71 15.16 10.10
CA ALA A 42 12.54 15.21 10.96
C ALA A 42 12.93 15.43 12.42
N HIS A 43 11.94 15.84 13.18
CA HIS A 43 12.06 15.95 14.64
C HIS A 43 12.16 14.58 15.29
N ALA A 44 13.17 14.42 16.16
CA ALA A 44 13.47 13.16 16.85
C ALA A 44 13.52 13.35 18.36
N LEU A 45 13.11 12.31 19.08
CA LEU A 45 13.25 12.22 20.54
C LEU A 45 14.38 11.26 20.86
N ARG A 46 15.44 11.75 21.47
CA ARG A 46 16.60 10.91 21.86
C ARG A 46 16.81 10.89 23.37
N LYS A 47 17.11 9.70 23.87
CA LYS A 47 17.58 9.51 25.22
C LYS A 47 19.09 9.77 25.26
N VAL A 48 19.51 10.85 25.88
CA VAL A 48 20.92 11.18 26.10
C VAL A 48 21.25 10.77 27.53
N VAL A 49 22.32 9.99 27.70
CA VAL A 49 22.82 9.60 28.99
C VAL A 49 24.04 10.48 29.33
N THR A 50 23.86 11.41 30.25
CA THR A 50 24.97 12.25 30.75
C THR A 50 25.50 11.62 32.02
N VAL A 51 26.77 11.28 32.00
CA VAL A 51 27.46 10.79 33.23
C VAL A 51 28.08 11.99 33.91
N ASN A 52 27.70 12.24 35.15
CA ASN A 52 28.27 13.32 35.92
C ASN A 52 29.72 12.98 36.31
N PRO A 53 30.74 13.77 35.89
CA PRO A 53 32.14 13.43 36.09
C PRO A 53 32.55 13.35 37.57
N GLY A 54 31.79 13.99 38.48
CA GLY A 54 32.10 14.05 39.92
C GLY A 54 31.48 12.95 40.78
N THR A 55 30.35 12.37 40.32
CA THR A 55 29.62 11.38 41.15
C THR A 55 29.45 10.02 40.44
N GLY A 56 29.84 9.89 39.19
CA GLY A 56 29.62 8.67 38.38
C GLY A 56 28.14 8.33 38.13
N ALA A 57 27.21 9.18 38.56
CA ALA A 57 25.78 8.96 38.37
C ALA A 57 25.39 9.24 36.92
N ALA A 58 24.75 8.27 36.27
CA ALA A 58 24.20 8.42 34.94
C ALA A 58 22.78 8.99 35.02
N ALA A 59 22.55 10.20 34.52
CA ALA A 59 21.24 10.77 34.33
C ALA A 59 20.82 10.58 32.87
N ALA A 60 19.65 10.03 32.64
CA ALA A 60 19.09 9.87 31.29
C ALA A 60 18.03 10.92 31.06
N GLU A 61 18.27 11.81 30.11
CA GLU A 61 17.33 12.85 29.68
C GLU A 61 16.85 12.57 28.26
N ARG A 62 15.59 12.89 27.96
CA ARG A 62 15.05 12.84 26.60
C ARG A 62 15.17 14.23 25.99
N VAL A 63 16.02 14.34 24.98
CA VAL A 63 16.26 15.59 24.27
C VAL A 63 15.53 15.58 22.94
N HIS A 64 14.81 16.65 22.66
CA HIS A 64 14.23 16.93 21.37
C HIS A 64 15.28 17.52 20.44
N THR A 65 15.48 16.90 19.30
CA THR A 65 16.48 17.36 18.33
C THR A 65 15.97 17.10 16.91
N ASP A 66 16.40 17.95 16.00
CA ASP A 66 16.15 17.75 14.57
C ASP A 66 17.31 16.98 13.96
N LEU A 67 17.00 15.89 13.28
CA LEU A 67 18.00 15.01 12.69
C LEU A 67 17.75 14.80 11.21
N THR A 68 18.83 14.78 10.44
CA THR A 68 18.83 14.31 9.06
C THR A 68 19.50 12.94 9.02
N ILE A 69 18.79 11.95 8.50
CA ILE A 69 19.32 10.59 8.33
C ILE A 69 19.34 10.20 6.84
N LYS A 70 20.37 9.46 6.44
CA LYS A 70 20.38 8.73 5.17
C LYS A 70 19.64 7.43 5.36
N VAL A 71 18.54 7.27 4.65
CA VAL A 71 17.61 6.14 4.80
C VAL A 71 18.29 4.83 4.39
N LYS A 72 18.21 3.83 5.27
CA LYS A 72 18.57 2.44 4.98
C LYS A 72 17.34 1.57 4.78
N SER A 73 16.34 1.73 5.64
CA SER A 73 15.11 0.94 5.59
C SER A 73 13.94 1.73 6.14
N THR A 74 12.76 1.39 5.69
CA THR A 74 11.49 1.94 6.16
C THR A 74 10.59 0.81 6.62
N PHE A 75 9.85 1.03 7.71
CA PHE A 75 8.84 0.12 8.20
C PHE A 75 7.54 0.88 8.44
N PHE A 76 6.48 0.43 7.78
CA PHE A 76 5.14 1.00 7.92
C PHE A 76 4.22 0.02 8.63
N ASP A 77 3.57 0.46 9.70
CA ASP A 77 2.53 -0.27 10.40
C ASP A 77 1.16 0.28 9.95
N PRO A 78 0.40 -0.48 9.14
CA PRO A 78 -0.88 -0.01 8.62
C PRO A 78 -1.96 0.10 9.72
N VAL A 79 -1.83 -0.65 10.82
CA VAL A 79 -2.80 -0.63 11.94
C VAL A 79 -2.62 0.62 12.78
N MET A 80 -1.38 0.90 13.15
CA MET A 80 -1.03 2.07 13.96
C MET A 80 -0.84 3.33 13.13
N SER A 81 -0.81 3.19 11.80
CA SER A 81 -0.50 4.30 10.86
C SER A 81 0.81 5.02 11.23
N SER A 82 1.80 4.25 11.68
CA SER A 82 3.11 4.74 12.06
C SER A 82 4.16 4.36 11.01
N LEU A 83 5.06 5.28 10.71
CA LEU A 83 6.16 5.07 9.78
C LEU A 83 7.48 5.26 10.51
N ARG A 84 8.28 4.19 10.54
CA ARG A 84 9.65 4.23 11.06
C ARG A 84 10.63 4.28 9.90
N VAL A 85 11.55 5.22 9.97
CA VAL A 85 12.61 5.41 8.98
C VAL A 85 13.94 5.21 9.66
N SER A 86 14.62 4.11 9.36
CA SER A 86 15.91 3.77 9.95
C SER A 86 17.04 4.13 9.00
N GLY A 87 18.10 4.71 9.52
CA GLY A 87 19.21 5.15 8.71
C GLY A 87 20.44 5.55 9.50
N ILE A 88 21.34 6.24 8.83
CA ILE A 88 22.60 6.78 9.38
C ILE A 88 22.48 8.29 9.44
N VAL A 89 22.84 8.88 10.60
CA VAL A 89 22.86 10.33 10.77
C VAL A 89 23.84 10.98 9.78
N ALA A 90 23.31 11.88 8.97
CA ALA A 90 24.03 12.54 7.88
C ALA A 90 24.31 14.03 8.14
N SER A 91 23.76 14.60 9.23
CA SER A 91 24.01 15.99 9.64
C SER A 91 24.74 16.06 10.96
N GLU A 92 25.56 17.09 11.14
CA GLU A 92 26.15 17.42 12.44
C GLU A 92 25.04 17.82 13.43
N ASN A 93 25.15 17.32 14.66
CA ASN A 93 24.22 17.61 15.74
C ASN A 93 24.94 17.50 17.09
N ASP A 94 24.63 18.37 18.05
CA ASP A 94 25.25 18.43 19.37
C ASP A 94 25.01 17.16 20.22
N HIS A 95 23.97 16.39 19.91
CA HIS A 95 23.52 15.26 20.71
C HIS A 95 23.78 13.90 20.06
N VAL A 96 24.07 13.87 18.75
CA VAL A 96 24.19 12.63 17.98
C VAL A 96 25.38 12.69 17.06
N PRO A 97 26.37 11.79 17.21
CA PRO A 97 27.51 11.74 16.31
C PRO A 97 27.08 11.42 14.87
N MET A 98 27.65 12.12 13.92
CA MET A 98 27.50 11.82 12.49
C MET A 98 27.96 10.38 12.23
N GLY A 99 27.26 9.66 11.34
CA GLY A 99 27.52 8.26 11.05
C GLY A 99 26.89 7.24 12.01
N SER A 100 26.27 7.68 13.12
CA SER A 100 25.56 6.78 14.02
C SER A 100 24.20 6.33 13.45
N HIS A 101 23.78 5.12 13.84
CA HIS A 101 22.44 4.62 13.47
C HIS A 101 21.35 5.32 14.27
N HIS A 102 20.28 5.73 13.59
CA HIS A 102 19.10 6.29 14.22
C HIS A 102 17.82 5.86 13.47
N THR A 103 16.71 5.80 14.22
CA THR A 103 15.38 5.57 13.65
C THR A 103 14.52 6.79 13.96
N LEU A 104 13.97 7.40 12.91
CA LEU A 104 12.98 8.46 13.01
C LEU A 104 11.58 7.85 13.02
N ASP A 105 10.74 8.28 13.94
CA ASP A 105 9.32 7.99 13.96
C ASP A 105 8.59 9.16 13.30
N ILE A 106 8.10 8.95 12.07
CA ILE A 106 7.27 9.92 11.38
C ILE A 106 5.83 9.72 11.85
N GLU A 107 5.23 10.80 12.31
CA GLU A 107 3.89 10.80 12.91
C GLU A 107 2.97 11.78 12.19
N VAL A 108 1.65 11.51 12.29
CA VAL A 108 0.62 12.45 11.82
C VAL A 108 0.75 13.79 12.56
N SER A 109 0.51 14.88 11.86
CA SER A 109 0.62 16.28 12.34
C SER A 109 2.04 16.72 12.71
N ARG A 110 3.08 15.97 12.30
CA ARG A 110 4.48 16.39 12.40
C ARG A 110 5.11 16.49 11.03
N SER A 111 5.75 17.63 10.76
CA SER A 111 6.41 17.87 9.49
C SER A 111 7.70 17.07 9.34
N PHE A 112 7.97 16.64 8.13
CA PHE A 112 9.24 16.04 7.74
C PHE A 112 9.66 16.55 6.36
N THR A 113 10.94 16.48 6.06
CA THR A 113 11.50 16.86 4.76
C THR A 113 12.17 15.66 4.12
N VAL A 114 11.85 15.41 2.86
CA VAL A 114 12.50 14.40 2.03
C VAL A 114 13.41 15.10 1.04
N ILE A 115 14.65 14.63 0.92
CA ILE A 115 15.64 15.10 -0.03
C ILE A 115 16.05 13.91 -0.88
N LYS A 116 15.83 14.03 -2.20
CA LYS A 116 16.18 13.01 -3.19
C LYS A 116 17.56 13.29 -3.74
N LEU A 117 18.57 12.51 -3.31
CA LEU A 117 19.96 12.71 -3.78
C LEU A 117 20.13 12.45 -5.27
N ASP A 118 19.30 11.58 -5.84
CA ASP A 118 19.31 11.23 -7.27
C ASP A 118 18.27 12.02 -8.09
N GLY A 119 17.67 13.05 -7.48
CA GLY A 119 16.60 13.86 -8.08
C GLY A 119 15.21 13.19 -7.99
N TRP A 120 14.19 13.98 -8.34
CA TRP A 120 12.79 13.54 -8.36
C TRP A 120 12.47 12.92 -9.72
N ASP A 121 12.32 11.61 -9.75
CA ASP A 121 11.87 10.88 -10.94
C ASP A 121 10.36 11.05 -11.22
N SER A 122 9.89 10.56 -12.35
CA SER A 122 8.49 10.68 -12.78
C SER A 122 7.52 9.96 -11.84
N VAL A 123 7.92 8.82 -11.28
CA VAL A 123 7.11 8.01 -10.35
C VAL A 123 7.01 8.71 -8.99
N SER A 124 8.13 9.19 -8.46
CA SER A 124 8.16 9.97 -7.21
C SER A 124 7.36 11.27 -7.32
N LYS A 125 7.44 11.98 -8.47
CA LYS A 125 6.62 13.16 -8.74
C LYS A 125 5.14 12.83 -8.81
N ALA A 126 4.76 11.72 -9.46
CA ALA A 126 3.37 11.27 -9.54
C ALA A 126 2.84 10.89 -8.15
N THR A 127 3.62 10.16 -7.35
CA THR A 127 3.29 9.81 -5.96
C THR A 127 3.10 11.06 -5.09
N LEU A 128 3.99 12.05 -5.22
CA LEU A 128 3.87 13.32 -4.52
C LEU A 128 2.62 14.09 -4.95
N ALA A 129 2.37 14.19 -6.26
CA ALA A 129 1.18 14.87 -6.78
C ALA A 129 -0.12 14.22 -6.25
N GLN A 130 -0.15 12.88 -6.20
CA GLN A 130 -1.26 12.12 -5.65
C GLN A 130 -1.42 12.35 -4.14
N ALA A 131 -0.32 12.37 -3.38
CA ALA A 131 -0.31 12.67 -1.95
C ALA A 131 -0.81 14.09 -1.61
N LEU A 132 -0.56 15.04 -2.50
CA LEU A 132 -0.98 16.44 -2.35
C LEU A 132 -2.37 16.72 -2.93
N SER A 133 -2.95 15.79 -3.69
CA SER A 133 -4.29 15.96 -4.23
C SER A 133 -5.32 15.94 -3.10
N ASP A 134 -6.25 16.90 -3.15
CA ASP A 134 -7.39 16.97 -2.23
C ASP A 134 -8.45 15.90 -2.52
N ASP A 135 -8.19 14.99 -3.45
CA ASP A 135 -9.12 13.96 -3.91
C ASP A 135 -9.25 12.81 -2.89
N LYS A 136 -9.47 13.20 -1.62
CA LYS A 136 -9.85 12.28 -0.51
C LYS A 136 -11.26 11.69 -0.72
N ASN A 137 -11.91 12.05 -1.83
CA ASN A 137 -13.29 11.69 -2.16
C ASN A 137 -13.47 10.21 -2.56
N GLY A 138 -12.40 9.46 -2.71
CA GLY A 138 -12.47 8.05 -3.11
C GLY A 138 -12.70 7.04 -1.98
N ALA A 139 -12.73 7.46 -0.72
CA ALA A 139 -12.88 6.54 0.39
C ALA A 139 -14.34 6.14 0.62
N MET A 140 -14.63 4.83 0.67
CA MET A 140 -15.94 4.27 1.00
C MET A 140 -15.93 3.68 2.41
N ALA A 141 -16.99 3.94 3.18
CA ALA A 141 -17.20 3.24 4.45
C ALA A 141 -17.84 1.87 4.18
N ALA A 142 -17.37 0.84 4.85
CA ALA A 142 -17.97 -0.49 4.82
C ALA A 142 -18.22 -1.01 6.24
N VAL A 143 -19.37 -1.63 6.44
CA VAL A 143 -19.69 -2.36 7.67
C VAL A 143 -20.06 -3.78 7.30
N VAL A 144 -19.17 -4.71 7.66
CA VAL A 144 -19.45 -6.14 7.54
C VAL A 144 -19.94 -6.64 8.90
N MET A 145 -21.15 -7.18 8.93
CA MET A 145 -21.82 -7.44 10.19
C MET A 145 -22.62 -8.75 10.20
N GLN A 146 -22.78 -9.28 11.37
CA GLN A 146 -23.73 -10.35 11.70
C GLN A 146 -24.31 -10.08 13.08
N GLU A 147 -25.26 -10.88 13.54
CA GLU A 147 -25.82 -10.68 14.89
C GLU A 147 -24.71 -10.66 15.94
N GLY A 148 -24.58 -9.52 16.65
CA GLY A 148 -23.62 -9.33 17.73
C GLY A 148 -22.19 -8.97 17.34
N LEU A 149 -21.84 -8.96 16.04
CA LEU A 149 -20.52 -8.60 15.54
C LEU A 149 -20.63 -7.63 14.37
N ALA A 150 -19.90 -6.52 14.40
CA ALA A 150 -19.76 -5.62 13.26
C ALA A 150 -18.31 -5.15 13.14
N ASN A 151 -17.76 -5.20 11.92
CA ASN A 151 -16.46 -4.68 11.57
C ASN A 151 -16.65 -3.44 10.69
N ILE A 152 -16.23 -2.29 11.19
CA ILE A 152 -16.29 -1.00 10.51
C ILE A 152 -14.96 -0.80 9.80
N CYS A 153 -15.00 -0.70 8.49
CA CYS A 153 -13.82 -0.55 7.63
C CYS A 153 -13.93 0.74 6.81
N LEU A 154 -12.80 1.32 6.51
CA LEU A 154 -12.67 2.36 5.52
C LEU A 154 -11.90 1.78 4.34
N ILE A 155 -12.51 1.84 3.16
CA ILE A 155 -11.92 1.40 1.90
C ILE A 155 -11.43 2.66 1.21
N THR A 156 -10.12 2.81 1.17
CA THR A 156 -9.47 3.92 0.47
C THR A 156 -8.96 3.44 -0.88
N GLN A 157 -8.42 4.36 -1.64
CA GLN A 157 -7.86 4.10 -2.95
C GLN A 157 -6.73 3.04 -2.93
N PHE A 158 -6.01 2.94 -1.80
CA PHE A 158 -4.78 2.15 -1.68
C PHE A 158 -4.88 1.00 -0.69
N ARG A 159 -5.87 0.99 0.20
CA ARG A 159 -5.98 -0.04 1.24
C ARG A 159 -7.37 -0.13 1.87
N THR A 160 -7.64 -1.27 2.47
CA THR A 160 -8.78 -1.46 3.36
C THR A 160 -8.30 -1.40 4.81
N VAL A 161 -8.81 -0.45 5.58
CA VAL A 161 -8.44 -0.24 6.98
C VAL A 161 -9.61 -0.61 7.88
N GLN A 162 -9.44 -1.57 8.77
CA GLN A 162 -10.39 -1.83 9.84
C GLN A 162 -10.25 -0.73 10.92
N LYS A 163 -11.25 0.13 11.04
CA LYS A 163 -11.26 1.23 12.02
C LYS A 163 -11.71 0.76 13.39
N THR A 164 -12.77 -0.02 13.46
CA THR A 164 -13.37 -0.44 14.75
C THR A 164 -14.06 -1.78 14.59
N ARG A 165 -13.94 -2.62 15.59
CA ARG A 165 -14.73 -3.84 15.76
C ARG A 165 -15.70 -3.65 16.91
N VAL A 166 -16.96 -3.93 16.67
CA VAL A 166 -18.05 -3.83 17.64
C VAL A 166 -18.55 -5.21 17.96
N GLU A 167 -18.54 -5.55 19.24
CA GLU A 167 -19.12 -6.79 19.74
C GLU A 167 -20.20 -6.47 20.78
N SER A 168 -21.30 -7.19 20.72
CA SER A 168 -22.42 -7.08 21.63
C SER A 168 -23.15 -8.40 21.73
N VAL A 169 -23.55 -8.79 22.93
CA VAL A 169 -24.32 -9.99 23.12
C VAL A 169 -25.73 -9.73 22.64
N VAL A 170 -26.20 -10.53 21.67
CA VAL A 170 -27.56 -10.55 21.19
C VAL A 170 -28.16 -11.90 21.61
N PRO A 171 -29.20 -11.92 22.45
CA PRO A 171 -29.87 -13.15 22.84
C PRO A 171 -30.42 -13.94 21.65
N LYS A 172 -30.36 -15.25 21.70
CA LYS A 172 -30.88 -16.10 20.61
C LYS A 172 -32.43 -16.07 20.62
N LYS A 173 -33.00 -16.24 19.43
CA LYS A 173 -34.48 -16.24 19.22
C LYS A 173 -35.27 -17.23 20.10
N ARG A 174 -34.58 -18.20 20.70
CA ARG A 174 -35.19 -19.21 21.61
C ARG A 174 -35.48 -18.67 23.02
N ASP A 175 -34.85 -17.58 23.45
CA ASP A 175 -34.95 -17.10 24.82
C ASP A 175 -36.21 -16.22 25.00
N SER A 176 -36.34 -15.16 24.20
CA SER A 176 -37.53 -14.30 24.12
C SER A 176 -37.40 -13.39 22.91
N ALA A 177 -38.44 -13.22 22.10
CA ALA A 177 -38.43 -12.31 20.98
C ALA A 177 -38.18 -10.86 21.41
N ALA A 178 -38.75 -10.44 22.54
CA ALA A 178 -38.57 -9.09 23.09
C ALA A 178 -37.11 -8.82 23.54
N ASP A 179 -36.49 -9.82 24.14
CA ASP A 179 -35.09 -9.69 24.58
C ASP A 179 -34.12 -9.69 23.38
N GLN A 180 -34.39 -10.44 22.31
CA GLN A 180 -33.67 -10.42 21.08
C GLN A 180 -33.75 -9.05 20.41
N ASP A 181 -34.95 -8.49 20.26
CA ASP A 181 -35.19 -7.17 19.67
C ASP A 181 -34.48 -6.06 20.48
N ALA A 182 -34.54 -6.12 21.81
CA ALA A 182 -33.83 -5.20 22.68
C ALA A 182 -32.29 -5.34 22.56
N GLY A 183 -31.80 -6.58 22.43
CA GLY A 183 -30.37 -6.86 22.20
C GLY A 183 -29.89 -6.37 20.86
N LEU A 184 -30.66 -6.61 19.81
CA LEU A 184 -30.36 -6.15 18.45
C LEU A 184 -30.37 -4.62 18.36
N LYS A 185 -31.34 -3.97 19.01
CA LYS A 185 -31.36 -2.50 19.07
C LYS A 185 -30.12 -1.94 19.76
N ARG A 186 -29.70 -2.49 20.91
CA ARG A 186 -28.46 -2.08 21.60
C ARG A 186 -27.22 -2.29 20.73
N PHE A 187 -27.16 -3.39 19.97
CA PHE A 187 -26.08 -3.66 19.01
C PHE A 187 -26.07 -2.61 17.90
N PHE A 188 -27.21 -2.27 17.33
CA PHE A 188 -27.32 -1.24 16.29
C PHE A 188 -26.95 0.16 16.81
N ASP A 189 -27.40 0.53 18.03
CA ASP A 189 -27.01 1.79 18.67
C ASP A 189 -25.49 1.91 18.82
N LYS A 190 -24.86 0.84 19.34
CA LYS A 190 -23.41 0.79 19.52
C LYS A 190 -22.66 0.83 18.19
N THR A 191 -23.14 0.12 17.18
CA THR A 191 -22.55 0.08 15.84
C THR A 191 -22.67 1.45 15.16
N LEU A 192 -23.84 2.10 15.22
CA LEU A 192 -24.05 3.42 14.65
C LEU A 192 -23.18 4.47 15.33
N SER A 193 -23.11 4.47 16.65
CA SER A 193 -22.25 5.41 17.40
C SER A 193 -20.78 5.23 17.06
N SER A 194 -20.34 3.98 16.93
CA SER A 194 -18.96 3.66 16.54
C SER A 194 -18.67 4.04 15.08
N LEU A 195 -19.63 3.85 14.18
CA LEU A 195 -19.51 4.22 12.77
C LEU A 195 -19.37 5.73 12.61
N LEU A 196 -20.21 6.53 13.26
CA LEU A 196 -20.17 7.99 13.18
C LEU A 196 -18.91 8.60 13.82
N ARG A 197 -18.33 7.91 14.80
CA ARG A 197 -17.07 8.32 15.41
C ARG A 197 -15.86 7.95 14.55
N ALA A 198 -15.93 6.82 13.84
CA ALA A 198 -14.82 6.29 13.06
C ALA A 198 -14.75 6.88 11.64
N VAL A 199 -15.86 7.35 11.10
CA VAL A 199 -16.01 7.79 9.70
C VAL A 199 -16.75 9.11 9.65
N ASP A 200 -16.16 10.10 8.98
CA ASP A 200 -16.83 11.36 8.65
C ASP A 200 -17.68 11.18 7.38
N PHE A 201 -18.95 11.56 7.49
CA PHE A 201 -19.93 11.52 6.39
C PHE A 201 -20.30 12.89 5.85
N SER A 202 -19.60 13.96 6.26
CA SER A 202 -19.85 15.33 5.78
C SER A 202 -19.72 15.42 4.26
N ASP A 203 -18.78 14.68 3.67
CA ASP A 203 -18.45 14.69 2.25
C ASP A 203 -19.31 13.73 1.41
N SER A 204 -20.51 13.38 1.90
CA SER A 204 -21.42 12.49 1.17
C SER A 204 -20.84 11.11 0.84
N ARG A 205 -19.96 10.61 1.67
CA ARG A 205 -19.26 9.32 1.51
C ARG A 205 -20.23 8.16 1.38
N PRO A 206 -20.06 7.25 0.40
CA PRO A 206 -20.91 6.07 0.26
C PRO A 206 -20.69 5.09 1.42
N LEU A 207 -21.76 4.40 1.82
CA LEU A 207 -21.75 3.37 2.85
C LEU A 207 -22.14 2.02 2.26
N LEU A 208 -21.28 1.03 2.46
CA LEU A 208 -21.54 -0.37 2.13
C LEU A 208 -21.90 -1.14 3.40
N LEU A 209 -23.01 -1.84 3.38
CA LEU A 209 -23.47 -2.69 4.47
C LEU A 209 -23.54 -4.13 3.98
N ALA A 210 -22.80 -5.03 4.61
CA ALA A 210 -22.73 -6.42 4.20
C ALA A 210 -23.03 -7.36 5.38
N SER A 211 -23.90 -8.35 5.18
CA SER A 211 -24.20 -9.35 6.20
C SER A 211 -24.70 -10.66 5.60
N PRO A 212 -24.57 -11.78 6.33
CA PRO A 212 -25.41 -12.95 6.12
C PRO A 212 -26.85 -12.61 6.53
N GLY A 213 -27.82 -12.94 5.69
CA GLY A 213 -29.22 -12.67 5.96
C GLY A 213 -29.59 -11.18 5.95
N PHE A 214 -30.48 -10.75 6.84
CA PHE A 214 -31.15 -9.44 6.78
C PHE A 214 -30.56 -8.37 7.71
N VAL A 215 -29.58 -8.69 8.54
CA VAL A 215 -29.03 -7.80 9.59
C VAL A 215 -28.57 -6.45 9.02
N ALA A 216 -27.93 -6.44 7.84
CA ALA A 216 -27.50 -5.20 7.18
C ALA A 216 -28.68 -4.36 6.67
N ALA A 217 -29.75 -5.01 6.18
CA ALA A 217 -30.97 -4.33 5.75
C ALA A 217 -31.70 -3.70 6.95
N ASP A 218 -31.81 -4.44 8.06
CA ASP A 218 -32.40 -3.96 9.31
C ASP A 218 -31.59 -2.80 9.90
N PHE A 219 -30.27 -2.88 9.83
CA PHE A 219 -29.39 -1.78 10.26
C PHE A 219 -29.55 -0.54 9.37
N LYS A 220 -29.70 -0.69 8.05
CA LYS A 220 -30.02 0.43 7.16
C LYS A 220 -31.35 1.08 7.53
N ALA A 221 -32.40 0.27 7.77
CA ALA A 221 -33.69 0.76 8.20
C ALA A 221 -33.61 1.48 9.56
N TYR A 222 -32.79 0.96 10.46
CA TYR A 222 -32.48 1.59 11.75
C TYR A 222 -31.82 2.95 11.61
N ILE A 223 -30.79 3.10 10.75
CA ILE A 223 -30.14 4.39 10.44
C ILE A 223 -31.17 5.39 9.90
N ALA A 224 -32.01 4.95 8.95
CA ALA A 224 -33.07 5.79 8.37
C ALA A 224 -34.10 6.26 9.42
N LYS A 225 -34.45 5.39 10.37
CA LYS A 225 -35.33 5.73 11.49
C LYS A 225 -34.68 6.76 12.42
N GLN A 226 -33.46 6.53 12.84
CA GLN A 226 -32.68 7.47 13.68
C GLN A 226 -32.54 8.85 13.04
N GLY A 227 -32.29 8.89 11.70
CA GLY A 227 -32.21 10.14 10.93
C GLY A 227 -33.52 10.94 10.96
N ARG A 228 -34.65 10.25 10.85
CA ARG A 228 -36.00 10.88 10.95
C ARG A 228 -36.30 11.34 12.37
N ASP A 229 -36.10 10.47 13.36
CA ASP A 229 -36.42 10.73 14.76
C ASP A 229 -35.63 11.91 15.33
N LYS A 230 -34.37 12.05 14.92
CA LYS A 230 -33.47 13.14 15.32
C LYS A 230 -33.43 14.34 14.35
N SER A 231 -34.19 14.28 13.26
CA SER A 231 -34.18 15.26 12.17
C SER A 231 -32.77 15.52 11.61
N ASP A 232 -31.92 14.47 11.61
CA ASP A 232 -30.53 14.52 11.16
C ASP A 232 -30.46 14.25 9.65
N LYS A 233 -30.11 15.32 8.91
CA LYS A 233 -29.97 15.29 7.44
C LYS A 233 -28.83 14.39 6.99
N VAL A 234 -27.73 14.31 7.76
CA VAL A 234 -26.56 13.49 7.44
C VAL A 234 -26.96 12.01 7.49
N LEU A 235 -27.57 11.56 8.60
CA LEU A 235 -28.03 10.18 8.74
C LEU A 235 -29.05 9.78 7.67
N THR A 236 -29.96 10.70 7.32
CA THR A 236 -30.95 10.46 6.26
C THR A 236 -30.27 10.27 4.90
N THR A 237 -29.26 11.06 4.60
CA THR A 237 -28.50 10.96 3.36
C THR A 237 -27.64 9.68 3.32
N VAL A 238 -26.98 9.35 4.42
CA VAL A 238 -26.21 8.11 4.58
C VAL A 238 -27.11 6.88 4.35
N ALA A 239 -28.28 6.83 4.98
CA ALA A 239 -29.23 5.73 4.81
C ALA A 239 -29.71 5.59 3.36
N LYS A 240 -29.98 6.71 2.66
CA LYS A 240 -30.39 6.69 1.24
C LYS A 240 -29.29 6.14 0.32
N ARG A 241 -28.04 6.52 0.58
CA ARG A 241 -26.86 6.12 -0.23
C ARG A 241 -26.27 4.78 0.17
N ALA A 242 -26.66 4.25 1.34
CA ALA A 242 -26.19 2.96 1.81
C ALA A 242 -26.62 1.84 0.85
N THR A 243 -25.63 1.03 0.45
CA THR A 243 -25.83 -0.18 -0.35
C THR A 243 -25.79 -1.37 0.57
N VAL A 244 -26.79 -2.26 0.45
CA VAL A 244 -26.87 -3.50 1.22
C VAL A 244 -26.51 -4.65 0.30
N ILE A 245 -25.58 -5.49 0.72
CA ILE A 245 -25.11 -6.65 -0.05
C ILE A 245 -25.05 -7.87 0.85
N HIS A 246 -25.28 -9.03 0.26
CA HIS A 246 -25.12 -10.30 0.95
C HIS A 246 -23.63 -10.62 1.13
N ALA A 247 -23.25 -11.08 2.31
CA ALA A 247 -21.93 -11.59 2.63
C ALA A 247 -22.05 -12.96 3.30
N ASN A 248 -21.07 -13.83 3.11
CA ASN A 248 -21.07 -15.17 3.70
C ASN A 248 -20.90 -15.16 5.22
N SER A 249 -20.28 -14.12 5.78
CA SER A 249 -20.11 -13.95 7.23
C SER A 249 -19.96 -12.48 7.63
N GLY A 250 -20.05 -12.19 8.94
CA GLY A 250 -19.79 -10.86 9.51
C GLY A 250 -18.29 -10.55 9.73
N HIS A 251 -17.40 -11.43 9.30
CA HIS A 251 -15.96 -11.25 9.47
C HIS A 251 -15.34 -10.45 8.32
N ILE A 252 -14.21 -9.80 8.59
CA ILE A 252 -13.56 -8.90 7.65
C ILE A 252 -13.12 -9.56 6.33
N TYR A 253 -12.78 -10.85 6.36
CA TYR A 253 -12.38 -11.56 5.14
C TYR A 253 -13.49 -11.64 4.09
N SER A 254 -14.77 -11.65 4.52
CA SER A 254 -15.91 -11.61 3.59
C SER A 254 -16.04 -10.28 2.84
N LEU A 255 -15.34 -9.23 3.29
CA LEU A 255 -15.34 -7.95 2.61
C LEU A 255 -14.75 -8.05 1.21
N ASN A 256 -13.70 -8.87 1.02
CA ASN A 256 -13.07 -9.06 -0.29
C ASN A 256 -14.04 -9.69 -1.31
N GLU A 257 -14.89 -10.64 -0.88
CA GLU A 257 -15.93 -11.22 -1.73
C GLU A 257 -17.00 -10.19 -2.09
N VAL A 258 -17.41 -9.40 -1.09
CA VAL A 258 -18.41 -8.34 -1.28
C VAL A 258 -17.92 -7.28 -2.25
N LEU A 259 -16.65 -6.90 -2.18
CA LEU A 259 -16.05 -5.90 -3.09
C LEU A 259 -15.99 -6.38 -4.54
N LYS A 260 -15.96 -7.69 -4.77
CA LYS A 260 -15.99 -8.29 -6.13
C LYS A 260 -17.42 -8.42 -6.69
N SER A 261 -18.46 -8.15 -5.89
CA SER A 261 -19.84 -8.26 -6.38
C SER A 261 -20.15 -7.19 -7.45
N PRO A 262 -20.89 -7.54 -8.53
CA PRO A 262 -21.18 -6.62 -9.64
C PRO A 262 -21.85 -5.32 -9.20
N GLU A 263 -22.68 -5.39 -8.16
CA GLU A 263 -23.38 -4.21 -7.62
C GLU A 263 -22.45 -3.22 -6.94
N VAL A 264 -21.42 -3.71 -6.23
CA VAL A 264 -20.39 -2.87 -5.61
C VAL A 264 -19.47 -2.31 -6.66
N VAL A 265 -18.99 -3.15 -7.57
CA VAL A 265 -18.12 -2.75 -8.68
C VAL A 265 -18.77 -1.63 -9.51
N ALA A 266 -20.07 -1.74 -9.81
CA ALA A 266 -20.80 -0.71 -10.56
C ALA A 266 -20.86 0.64 -9.81
N LYS A 267 -20.97 0.62 -8.48
CA LYS A 267 -21.00 1.83 -7.65
C LYS A 267 -19.62 2.39 -7.30
N MET A 268 -18.60 1.55 -7.42
CA MET A 268 -17.20 1.90 -7.15
C MET A 268 -16.41 2.24 -8.44
N LYS A 269 -17.09 2.33 -9.60
CA LYS A 269 -16.43 2.55 -10.90
C LYS A 269 -15.43 3.70 -10.94
N ASP A 270 -15.62 4.68 -10.08
CA ASP A 270 -14.75 5.84 -9.99
C ASP A 270 -13.58 5.67 -8.99
N MET A 271 -13.53 4.55 -8.25
CA MET A 271 -12.46 4.29 -7.30
C MET A 271 -11.31 3.52 -7.97
N ASN A 272 -10.09 4.00 -7.81
CA ASN A 272 -8.90 3.38 -8.41
C ASN A 272 -8.68 1.92 -7.97
N TYR A 273 -9.03 1.58 -6.73
CA TYR A 273 -8.98 0.21 -6.21
C TYR A 273 -9.75 -0.79 -7.10
N THR A 274 -10.97 -0.42 -7.52
CA THR A 274 -11.79 -1.28 -8.38
C THR A 274 -11.14 -1.44 -9.76
N LYS A 275 -10.51 -0.37 -10.28
CA LYS A 275 -9.77 -0.42 -11.54
C LYS A 275 -8.56 -1.34 -11.44
N GLU A 276 -7.78 -1.23 -10.36
CA GLU A 276 -6.62 -2.11 -10.13
C GLU A 276 -7.01 -3.59 -10.05
N ALA A 277 -8.09 -3.91 -9.32
CA ALA A 277 -8.62 -5.27 -9.25
C ALA A 277 -9.10 -5.77 -10.62
N GLN A 278 -9.75 -4.91 -11.41
CA GLN A 278 -10.18 -5.25 -12.78
C GLN A 278 -9.00 -5.53 -13.71
N TYR A 279 -7.93 -4.73 -13.64
CA TYR A 279 -6.74 -4.95 -14.47
C TYR A 279 -6.07 -6.29 -14.16
N ILE A 280 -5.91 -6.62 -12.87
CA ILE A 280 -5.29 -7.89 -12.50
C ILE A 280 -6.19 -9.09 -12.82
N ASP A 281 -7.50 -8.97 -12.65
CA ASP A 281 -8.44 -10.02 -13.02
C ASP A 281 -8.48 -10.24 -14.54
N ASN A 282 -8.50 -9.17 -15.34
CA ASN A 282 -8.40 -9.25 -16.80
C ASN A 282 -7.08 -9.90 -17.25
N PHE A 283 -5.98 -9.55 -16.59
CA PHE A 283 -4.69 -10.20 -16.85
C PHE A 283 -4.77 -11.71 -16.62
N PHE A 284 -5.36 -12.17 -15.51
CA PHE A 284 -5.51 -13.60 -15.23
C PHE A 284 -6.49 -14.30 -16.16
N GLU A 285 -7.51 -13.61 -16.67
CA GLU A 285 -8.40 -14.14 -17.67
C GLU A 285 -7.66 -14.37 -19.02
N LEU A 286 -6.86 -13.40 -19.46
CA LEU A 286 -6.03 -13.53 -20.65
C LEU A 286 -4.96 -14.63 -20.48
N LEU A 287 -4.35 -14.73 -19.31
CA LEU A 287 -3.38 -15.78 -18.99
C LEU A 287 -4.01 -17.18 -19.07
N LYS A 288 -5.28 -17.34 -18.64
CA LYS A 288 -6.01 -18.61 -18.75
C LYS A 288 -6.38 -18.96 -20.18
N LEU A 289 -6.59 -17.95 -21.04
CA LEU A 289 -6.87 -18.18 -22.44
C LEU A 289 -5.64 -18.65 -23.23
N ASP A 290 -4.45 -18.40 -22.68
CA ASP A 290 -3.15 -18.77 -23.25
C ASP A 290 -3.02 -18.37 -24.74
N ASP A 291 -3.47 -17.16 -25.03
CA ASP A 291 -3.50 -16.61 -26.39
C ASP A 291 -2.28 -15.73 -26.74
N GLY A 292 -1.27 -15.74 -25.88
CA GLY A 292 -0.03 -14.97 -26.05
C GLY A 292 -0.16 -13.47 -25.75
N ARG A 293 -1.28 -13.00 -25.16
CA ARG A 293 -1.49 -11.59 -24.79
C ARG A 293 -1.28 -11.26 -23.33
N ALA A 294 -0.95 -12.22 -22.49
CA ALA A 294 -0.66 -12.01 -21.06
C ALA A 294 0.70 -12.60 -20.72
N TRP A 295 1.62 -11.74 -20.29
CA TRP A 295 2.97 -12.11 -19.94
C TRP A 295 3.36 -11.56 -18.57
N TYR A 296 4.19 -12.29 -17.84
CA TYR A 296 4.67 -11.90 -16.53
C TYR A 296 6.17 -12.14 -16.36
N GLY A 297 6.74 -11.52 -15.35
CA GLY A 297 8.17 -11.54 -15.11
C GLY A 297 8.92 -10.42 -15.84
N THR A 298 10.12 -10.13 -15.36
CA THR A 298 10.88 -8.95 -15.77
C THR A 298 11.27 -8.98 -17.25
N LYS A 299 11.86 -10.08 -17.72
CA LYS A 299 12.35 -10.19 -19.10
C LYS A 299 11.25 -10.09 -20.13
N ALA A 300 10.18 -10.86 -19.93
CA ALA A 300 9.03 -10.87 -20.85
C ALA A 300 8.33 -9.51 -20.91
N ALA A 301 8.13 -8.85 -19.76
CA ALA A 301 7.53 -7.53 -19.72
C ALA A 301 8.41 -6.46 -20.38
N GLU A 302 9.73 -6.50 -20.18
CA GLU A 302 10.68 -5.59 -20.80
C GLU A 302 10.68 -5.72 -22.32
N LYS A 303 10.80 -6.95 -22.83
CA LYS A 303 10.77 -7.23 -24.27
C LYS A 303 9.44 -6.80 -24.89
N ALA A 304 8.31 -7.09 -24.23
CA ALA A 304 7.00 -6.64 -24.70
C ALA A 304 6.87 -5.11 -24.81
N VAL A 305 7.50 -4.36 -23.88
CA VAL A 305 7.55 -2.89 -23.94
C VAL A 305 8.55 -2.42 -25.01
N GLU A 306 9.68 -3.11 -25.18
CA GLU A 306 10.66 -2.79 -26.22
C GLU A 306 10.08 -2.94 -27.63
N ASP A 307 9.32 -3.98 -27.85
CA ASP A 307 8.65 -4.29 -29.12
C ASP A 307 7.36 -3.48 -29.36
N GLY A 308 6.99 -2.59 -28.41
CA GLY A 308 5.81 -1.73 -28.52
C GLY A 308 4.48 -2.47 -28.37
N ALA A 309 4.48 -3.70 -27.85
CA ALA A 309 3.26 -4.48 -27.60
C ALA A 309 2.40 -3.94 -26.45
N VAL A 310 3.00 -3.11 -25.59
CA VAL A 310 2.31 -2.36 -24.52
C VAL A 310 2.17 -0.92 -24.96
N GLY A 311 1.13 -0.62 -25.73
CA GLY A 311 0.93 0.69 -26.34
C GLY A 311 -0.55 1.06 -26.48
N PRO A 312 -0.87 2.11 -27.28
CA PRO A 312 -2.25 2.52 -27.52
C PRO A 312 -3.04 1.40 -28.19
N GLY A 313 -4.19 1.07 -27.63
CA GLY A 313 -5.07 0.01 -28.17
C GLY A 313 -5.43 -1.08 -27.17
N GLY A 314 -4.95 -1.00 -25.91
CA GLY A 314 -5.40 -1.89 -24.83
C GLY A 314 -4.30 -2.61 -24.07
N GLY A 315 -3.03 -2.43 -24.44
CA GLY A 315 -1.90 -2.95 -23.68
C GLY A 315 -1.69 -2.20 -22.37
N VAL A 316 -1.49 -2.92 -21.27
CA VAL A 316 -1.32 -2.34 -19.94
C VAL A 316 -0.12 -2.98 -19.25
N LEU A 317 0.79 -2.15 -18.75
CA LEU A 317 1.87 -2.58 -17.87
C LEU A 317 1.39 -2.55 -16.41
N LEU A 318 1.38 -3.69 -15.75
CA LEU A 318 1.12 -3.86 -14.33
C LEU A 318 2.45 -3.99 -13.59
N ILE A 319 2.70 -3.11 -12.64
CA ILE A 319 3.97 -3.09 -11.90
C ILE A 319 3.74 -2.84 -10.41
N SER A 320 4.46 -3.56 -9.56
CA SER A 320 4.35 -3.40 -8.11
C SER A 320 5.11 -2.16 -7.63
N ASN A 321 4.55 -1.44 -6.67
CA ASN A 321 5.23 -0.32 -6.02
C ASN A 321 6.52 -0.74 -5.29
N SER A 322 6.66 -2.03 -4.96
CA SER A 322 7.86 -2.60 -4.32
C SER A 322 9.13 -2.42 -5.17
N LEU A 323 9.03 -2.48 -6.50
CA LEU A 323 10.16 -2.35 -7.42
C LEU A 323 10.76 -0.94 -7.41
N PHE A 324 9.94 0.10 -7.21
CA PHE A 324 10.39 1.48 -7.06
C PHE A 324 11.02 1.79 -5.69
N ARG A 325 10.95 0.83 -4.77
CA ARG A 325 11.48 0.91 -3.41
C ARG A 325 12.66 -0.03 -3.17
N SER A 326 13.19 -0.64 -4.24
CA SER A 326 14.40 -1.46 -4.17
C SER A 326 15.57 -0.69 -3.52
N HIS A 327 16.41 -1.39 -2.79
CA HIS A 327 17.66 -0.84 -2.25
C HIS A 327 18.66 -0.49 -3.37
N ASP A 328 18.58 -1.20 -4.49
CA ASP A 328 19.41 -0.96 -5.67
C ASP A 328 18.84 0.16 -6.52
N LEU A 329 19.62 1.23 -6.65
CA LEU A 329 19.28 2.39 -7.46
C LEU A 329 19.19 2.05 -8.96
N ALA A 330 20.03 1.15 -9.46
CA ALA A 330 20.01 0.76 -10.87
C ALA A 330 18.68 0.07 -11.22
N ILE A 331 18.21 -0.81 -10.34
CA ILE A 331 16.91 -1.48 -10.46
C ILE A 331 15.79 -0.45 -10.47
N ARG A 332 15.77 0.50 -9.53
CA ARG A 332 14.74 1.56 -9.51
C ARG A 332 14.72 2.38 -10.79
N LYS A 333 15.89 2.87 -11.25
CA LYS A 333 15.99 3.66 -12.49
C LYS A 333 15.52 2.88 -13.71
N LYS A 334 15.82 1.58 -13.77
CA LYS A 334 15.37 0.68 -14.83
C LYS A 334 13.83 0.66 -14.92
N TYR A 335 13.14 0.43 -13.82
CA TYR A 335 11.66 0.36 -13.82
C TYR A 335 11.01 1.73 -14.03
N VAL A 336 11.60 2.83 -13.55
CA VAL A 336 11.12 4.17 -13.87
C VAL A 336 11.25 4.43 -15.37
N ALA A 337 12.37 4.10 -15.99
CA ALA A 337 12.56 4.24 -17.43
C ALA A 337 11.56 3.39 -18.24
N LEU A 338 11.25 2.19 -17.77
CA LEU A 338 10.26 1.31 -18.38
C LEU A 338 8.87 1.94 -18.36
N VAL A 339 8.45 2.47 -17.19
CA VAL A 339 7.17 3.19 -17.04
C VAL A 339 7.10 4.42 -17.93
N ASP A 340 8.19 5.19 -18.00
CA ASP A 340 8.24 6.39 -18.84
C ASP A 340 8.20 6.04 -20.33
N LYS A 341 8.85 4.95 -20.75
CA LYS A 341 8.77 4.45 -22.13
C LYS A 341 7.35 4.09 -22.50
N VAL A 342 6.64 3.29 -21.69
CA VAL A 342 5.22 2.93 -21.93
C VAL A 342 4.34 4.16 -22.05
N LYS A 343 4.54 5.18 -21.19
CA LYS A 343 3.77 6.44 -21.26
C LYS A 343 4.09 7.25 -22.52
N LEU A 344 5.35 7.30 -22.95
CA LEU A 344 5.76 7.98 -24.17
C LEU A 344 5.17 7.31 -25.40
N ASP A 345 5.10 5.99 -25.40
CA ASP A 345 4.51 5.19 -26.48
C ASP A 345 2.96 5.23 -26.45
N GLY A 346 2.36 5.97 -25.51
CA GLY A 346 0.91 6.12 -25.37
C GLY A 346 0.20 4.91 -24.76
N GLY A 347 0.94 4.01 -24.13
CA GLY A 347 0.43 2.87 -23.37
C GLY A 347 -0.04 3.25 -21.97
N GLU A 348 -0.76 2.33 -21.35
CA GLU A 348 -1.24 2.49 -19.97
C GLU A 348 -0.34 1.76 -18.98
N THR A 349 0.00 2.43 -17.88
CA THR A 349 0.76 1.83 -16.77
C THR A 349 -0.05 1.91 -15.49
N ARG A 350 -0.11 0.80 -14.75
CA ARG A 350 -0.77 0.71 -13.44
C ARG A 350 0.23 0.24 -12.38
N ILE A 351 0.44 1.09 -11.39
CA ILE A 351 1.29 0.77 -10.23
C ILE A 351 0.38 0.20 -9.16
N LEU A 352 0.56 -1.09 -8.85
CA LEU A 352 -0.23 -1.80 -7.87
C LEU A 352 0.45 -1.75 -6.50
N SER A 353 -0.36 -1.51 -5.45
CA SER A 353 0.16 -1.51 -4.09
C SER A 353 0.42 -2.93 -3.59
N SER A 354 1.63 -3.20 -3.11
CA SER A 354 2.00 -4.47 -2.47
C SER A 354 1.16 -4.81 -1.23
N ASP A 355 0.50 -3.80 -0.64
CA ASP A 355 -0.34 -3.95 0.55
C ASP A 355 -1.78 -4.35 0.22
N HIS A 356 -2.16 -4.37 -1.07
CA HIS A 356 -3.44 -4.83 -1.58
C HIS A 356 -3.39 -6.25 -2.12
N GLU A 357 -4.54 -6.92 -2.18
CA GLU A 357 -4.68 -8.24 -2.78
C GLU A 357 -4.18 -8.26 -4.24
N SER A 358 -4.49 -7.22 -5.02
CA SER A 358 -4.03 -7.09 -6.41
C SER A 358 -2.51 -7.09 -6.52
N GLY A 359 -1.82 -6.33 -5.69
CA GLY A 359 -0.36 -6.30 -5.67
C GLY A 359 0.26 -7.56 -5.10
N GLN A 360 -0.38 -8.21 -4.11
CA GLN A 360 0.08 -9.51 -3.60
C GLN A 360 -0.03 -10.60 -4.67
N ARG A 361 -1.10 -10.60 -5.46
CA ARG A 361 -1.24 -11.52 -6.61
C ARG A 361 -0.18 -11.24 -7.68
N LEU A 362 0.11 -9.97 -7.97
CA LEU A 362 1.18 -9.59 -8.91
C LEU A 362 2.55 -10.00 -8.39
N LYS A 363 2.80 -9.92 -7.09
CA LYS A 363 4.05 -10.35 -6.46
C LYS A 363 4.33 -11.84 -6.68
N MET A 364 3.29 -12.70 -6.69
CA MET A 364 3.46 -14.13 -7.01
C MET A 364 3.91 -14.35 -8.46
N MET A 365 3.74 -13.34 -9.34
CA MET A 365 4.11 -13.38 -10.75
C MET A 365 5.44 -12.63 -11.02
N GLY A 366 6.19 -12.26 -9.96
CA GLY A 366 7.48 -11.57 -10.09
C GLY A 366 7.38 -10.04 -10.09
N ASP A 367 6.34 -9.46 -9.48
CA ASP A 367 6.12 -8.01 -9.28
C ASP A 367 5.86 -7.20 -10.56
N ILE A 368 5.86 -7.83 -11.74
CA ILE A 368 5.59 -7.18 -13.03
C ILE A 368 4.86 -8.12 -13.99
N ALA A 369 3.89 -7.56 -14.71
CA ALA A 369 3.14 -8.27 -15.74
C ALA A 369 2.67 -7.28 -16.82
N ALA A 370 2.36 -7.78 -18.00
CA ALA A 370 1.86 -6.98 -19.11
C ALA A 370 0.69 -7.68 -19.81
N THR A 371 -0.34 -6.90 -20.12
CA THR A 371 -1.33 -7.29 -21.14
C THR A 371 -0.93 -6.63 -22.45
N LEU A 372 -0.99 -7.39 -23.54
CA LEU A 372 -0.47 -6.96 -24.83
C LEU A 372 -1.61 -6.60 -25.80
N ASN A 373 -1.32 -5.69 -26.73
CA ASN A 373 -2.23 -5.32 -27.80
C ASN A 373 -2.43 -6.43 -28.85
N TYR A 374 -1.38 -7.24 -29.04
CA TYR A 374 -1.34 -8.36 -29.97
C TYR A 374 -0.61 -9.55 -29.33
N PRO A 375 -0.89 -10.78 -29.77
CA PRO A 375 -0.23 -11.97 -29.25
C PRO A 375 1.27 -11.97 -29.56
N MET A 376 2.08 -12.33 -28.57
CA MET A 376 3.51 -12.61 -28.72
C MET A 376 3.75 -14.04 -28.20
N LEU A 377 4.27 -14.95 -29.02
CA LEU A 377 4.38 -16.36 -28.68
C LEU A 377 5.80 -16.76 -28.25
N ASP A 378 6.81 -15.91 -28.55
CA ASP A 378 8.21 -16.30 -28.44
C ASP A 378 8.97 -15.65 -27.27
N LEU A 379 8.25 -15.15 -26.26
CA LEU A 379 8.90 -14.48 -25.12
C LEU A 379 9.56 -15.45 -24.12
N ASP A 380 9.20 -16.73 -24.14
CA ASP A 380 9.77 -17.76 -23.25
C ASP A 380 11.03 -18.44 -23.83
N GLU A 381 11.24 -18.42 -25.15
CA GLU A 381 12.31 -19.18 -25.79
C GLU A 381 13.72 -18.71 -25.44
N GLU A 382 13.91 -17.45 -25.02
CA GLU A 382 15.24 -16.94 -24.64
C GLU A 382 15.73 -17.43 -23.26
N ASP A 383 14.85 -17.88 -22.38
CA ASP A 383 15.23 -18.44 -21.07
C ASP A 383 15.78 -19.88 -21.19
N GLU A 384 15.40 -20.64 -22.22
CA GLU A 384 15.94 -21.98 -22.48
C GLU A 384 17.34 -21.94 -23.11
N VAL A 385 17.65 -20.90 -23.89
CA VAL A 385 18.95 -20.76 -24.55
C VAL A 385 20.05 -20.33 -23.57
N GLU A 386 19.74 -19.55 -22.55
CA GLU A 386 20.72 -19.09 -21.54
C GLU A 386 21.06 -20.20 -20.52
N GLN A 387 20.19 -21.19 -20.31
CA GLN A 387 20.46 -22.38 -19.51
C GLN A 387 21.25 -23.46 -20.26
N ALA A 388 21.36 -23.34 -21.57
CA ALA A 388 22.13 -24.24 -22.43
C ALA A 388 23.53 -23.71 -22.78
N ALA A 389 24.14 -22.83 -21.98
CA ALA A 389 25.53 -22.46 -22.14
C ALA A 389 26.44 -23.69 -21.93
N PRO A 390 27.38 -23.97 -22.83
CA PRO A 390 28.08 -25.25 -22.85
C PRO A 390 28.92 -25.42 -21.60
N VAL A 391 28.74 -26.55 -20.94
CA VAL A 391 29.70 -27.09 -19.98
C VAL A 391 31.02 -27.18 -20.68
N VAL A 392 31.94 -26.24 -20.42
CA VAL A 392 33.32 -26.30 -20.88
C VAL A 392 33.91 -27.59 -20.30
N ALA A 393 34.03 -28.57 -21.17
CA ALA A 393 34.72 -29.81 -20.88
C ALA A 393 36.17 -29.45 -20.52
N TYR A 394 36.50 -29.52 -19.26
CA TYR A 394 37.89 -29.55 -18.81
C TYR A 394 38.51 -30.81 -19.39
N GLY A 395 39.32 -30.60 -20.42
CA GLY A 395 40.12 -31.61 -21.08
C GLY A 395 41.01 -32.36 -20.07
N ARG A 396 40.95 -33.65 -20.17
CA ARG A 396 41.92 -34.59 -19.58
C ARG A 396 43.32 -34.18 -20.05
N HIS A 397 44.22 -33.90 -19.15
CA HIS A 397 45.63 -34.06 -19.39
C HIS A 397 46.15 -35.20 -18.54
N HIS A 398 46.45 -36.24 -19.30
CA HIS A 398 47.58 -37.19 -19.27
C HIS A 398 48.25 -37.47 -17.92
N GLU A 399 48.08 -38.74 -17.55
CA GLU A 399 49.07 -39.53 -16.82
C GLU A 399 50.43 -39.47 -17.55
N ASP A 400 51.45 -39.55 -16.74
CA ASP A 400 52.75 -40.18 -16.84
C ASP A 400 53.79 -39.28 -16.17
N ASP A 401 54.32 -39.67 -15.03
CA ASP A 401 55.66 -40.23 -14.92
C ASP A 401 55.96 -40.73 -13.50
N TYR A 402 56.57 -41.88 -13.50
CA TYR A 402 57.12 -42.62 -12.38
C TYR A 402 58.29 -41.90 -11.71
N GLY A 403 58.41 -42.03 -10.41
CA GLY A 403 59.63 -41.66 -9.69
C GLY A 403 59.59 -42.14 -8.24
N LEU A 404 59.97 -43.40 -8.04
CA LEU A 404 60.44 -43.97 -6.79
C LEU A 404 61.51 -43.08 -6.14
N LEU A 405 61.52 -42.93 -4.83
CA LEU A 405 62.63 -43.27 -3.93
C LEU A 405 62.27 -42.86 -2.47
N ASP A 406 62.14 -43.89 -1.69
CA ASP A 406 62.85 -44.21 -0.45
C ASP A 406 63.06 -43.16 0.63
N SER A 407 62.46 -43.56 1.75
CA SER A 407 63.07 -43.74 3.09
C SER A 407 63.65 -42.52 3.86
N VAL A 408 63.34 -42.66 5.10
CA VAL A 408 64.13 -42.43 6.33
C VAL A 408 63.79 -41.17 7.13
N ILE A 409 63.27 -41.42 8.17
CA ILE A 409 63.27 -41.16 9.62
C ILE A 409 61.95 -40.59 10.08
#